data_5765e272f5a60e6a42285d695d26061f
#
_entry.id   5765e272f5a60e6a42285d695d26061f
#
_cell.length_a   1.000
_cell.length_b   1.000
_cell.length_c   1.000
_cell.angle_alpha   90.00
_cell.angle_beta   90.00
_cell.angle_gamma   90.00
#
_symmetry.space_group_name_H-M   'P 1'
#
loop_
_entity.id
_entity.type
_entity.pdbx_description
1 polymer ?
#
loop_
_entity_poly.entity_id
_entity_poly.type
_entity_poly.pdbx_seq_one_letter_code
_entity_poly.pdbx_strand_id
1 'polypeptide(L)'
;MPSSTDNPELGIYQLPPYHLLNPQGRSPVVLVCEHASRHIPLELQRLGLDQAAAEEHIAWDIGALALAEELSRRLDAPLLAAGYSRLLIDLNRPLEAPDSIPPHSEVYPVPGNRELSETVRRYRQDCLFHPFHQRLTQLLEIGRAHV
;
A
#
# COMPACT_ATOMS: atom_id res chain seq x y z
N MET A 1 0.87 -26.57 13.81
CA MET A 1 1.68 -25.36 13.82
C MET A 1 2.15 -25.04 12.41
N PRO A 2 1.73 -23.91 11.84
CA PRO A 2 2.31 -23.53 10.57
C PRO A 2 3.81 -23.26 10.77
N SER A 3 4.64 -23.92 9.96
CA SER A 3 6.06 -23.63 9.94
C SER A 3 6.32 -22.37 9.08
N SER A 4 7.51 -21.81 9.18
CA SER A 4 7.91 -20.68 8.31
C SER A 4 7.84 -21.06 6.83
N THR A 5 7.85 -22.35 6.49
CA THR A 5 7.70 -22.85 5.13
C THR A 5 6.26 -22.78 4.62
N ASP A 6 5.28 -22.54 5.52
CA ASP A 6 3.87 -22.45 5.14
C ASP A 6 3.48 -21.04 4.67
N ASN A 7 4.42 -20.13 4.57
CA ASN A 7 4.18 -18.79 4.04
C ASN A 7 4.79 -18.67 2.63
N PRO A 8 3.97 -18.86 1.57
CA PRO A 8 4.47 -18.78 0.20
C PRO A 8 4.91 -17.36 -0.19
N GLU A 9 4.55 -16.34 0.59
CA GLU A 9 4.94 -14.95 0.31
C GLU A 9 6.18 -14.51 1.09
N LEU A 10 6.79 -15.41 1.85
CA LEU A 10 7.97 -15.05 2.65
C LEU A 10 9.09 -14.52 1.77
N GLY A 11 9.56 -13.30 2.07
CA GLY A 11 10.69 -12.68 1.39
C GLY A 11 10.40 -12.02 0.05
N ILE A 12 9.17 -12.04 -0.46
CA ILE A 12 8.86 -11.49 -1.79
C ILE A 12 8.73 -9.96 -1.79
N TYR A 13 8.50 -9.32 -0.65
CA TYR A 13 8.31 -7.88 -0.56
C TYR A 13 9.66 -7.18 -0.38
N GLN A 14 10.44 -7.14 -1.46
CA GLN A 14 11.82 -6.65 -1.43
C GLN A 14 11.94 -5.14 -1.69
N LEU A 15 10.96 -4.53 -2.35
CA LEU A 15 10.93 -3.10 -2.54
C LEU A 15 10.40 -2.41 -1.28
N PRO A 16 10.74 -1.12 -1.07
CA PRO A 16 10.22 -0.41 0.11
C PRO A 16 8.69 -0.40 0.17
N PRO A 17 8.10 -0.55 1.36
CA PRO A 17 6.63 -0.51 1.51
C PRO A 17 6.04 0.86 1.24
N TYR A 18 6.84 1.91 1.33
CA TYR A 18 6.43 3.28 1.04
C TYR A 18 7.60 4.10 0.51
N HIS A 19 7.27 5.24 -0.08
CA HIS A 19 8.22 6.27 -0.46
C HIS A 19 7.86 7.56 0.27
N LEU A 20 8.86 8.23 0.83
CA LEU A 20 8.69 9.51 1.50
C LEU A 20 9.37 10.59 0.65
N LEU A 21 8.57 11.51 0.11
CA LEU A 21 9.06 12.61 -0.70
C LEU A 21 8.96 13.90 0.12
N ASN A 22 9.93 14.80 -0.09
CA ASN A 22 10.01 16.06 0.61
C ASN A 22 9.87 15.93 2.15
N PRO A 23 10.70 15.07 2.78
CA PRO A 23 10.53 14.77 4.21
C PRO A 23 10.74 15.98 5.14
N GLN A 24 11.42 17.03 4.64
CA GLN A 24 11.69 18.25 5.40
C GLN A 24 10.78 19.41 5.00
N GLY A 25 9.69 19.12 4.30
CA GLY A 25 8.72 20.11 3.90
C GLY A 25 8.20 20.90 5.11
N ARG A 26 8.03 22.20 4.94
CA ARG A 26 7.70 23.15 6.02
C ARG A 26 6.21 23.29 6.26
N SER A 27 5.38 22.78 5.36
CA SER A 27 3.93 22.86 5.51
C SER A 27 3.48 22.09 6.77
N PRO A 28 2.45 22.57 7.48
CA PRO A 28 1.83 21.80 8.54
C PRO A 28 1.00 20.62 8.00
N VAL A 29 0.79 20.57 6.69
CA VAL A 29 0.03 19.50 6.02
C VAL A 29 0.98 18.37 5.65
N VAL A 30 0.55 17.13 5.89
CA VAL A 30 1.17 15.92 5.36
C VAL A 30 0.26 15.35 4.29
N LEU A 31 0.83 15.07 3.11
CA LEU A 31 0.09 14.44 2.03
C LEU A 31 0.27 12.93 2.10
N VAL A 32 -0.79 12.19 1.82
CA VAL A 32 -0.80 10.72 1.87
C VAL A 32 -1.40 10.20 0.57
N CYS A 33 -0.73 9.24 -0.07
CA CYS A 33 -1.20 8.61 -1.29
C CYS A 33 -1.14 7.09 -1.13
N GLU A 34 -2.23 6.50 -0.60
CA GLU A 34 -2.30 5.07 -0.29
C GLU A 34 -2.42 4.20 -1.53
N HIS A 35 -2.95 4.75 -2.61
CA HIS A 35 -3.18 4.00 -3.86
C HIS A 35 -2.23 4.47 -4.97
N ALA A 36 -1.00 4.81 -4.60
CA ALA A 36 -0.01 5.39 -5.50
C ALA A 36 0.58 4.39 -6.49
N SER A 37 0.59 3.11 -6.18
CA SER A 37 1.33 2.09 -6.94
C SER A 37 0.43 0.95 -7.36
N ARG A 38 0.71 0.41 -8.55
CA ARG A 38 0.10 -0.83 -9.04
C ARG A 38 1.05 -2.03 -8.91
N HIS A 39 2.17 -1.85 -8.20
CA HIS A 39 3.19 -2.90 -8.12
C HIS A 39 2.69 -4.11 -7.34
N ILE A 40 2.82 -5.27 -7.96
CA ILE A 40 2.57 -6.58 -7.34
C ILE A 40 3.80 -7.43 -7.62
N PRO A 41 4.42 -8.07 -6.61
CA PRO A 41 5.58 -8.92 -6.83
C PRO A 41 5.31 -9.98 -7.90
N LEU A 42 6.29 -10.24 -8.76
CA LEU A 42 6.16 -11.19 -9.87
C LEU A 42 5.80 -12.59 -9.38
N GLU A 43 6.25 -12.97 -8.20
CA GLU A 43 5.98 -14.27 -7.59
C GLU A 43 4.48 -14.52 -7.40
N LEU A 44 3.68 -13.47 -7.31
CA LEU A 44 2.23 -13.59 -7.12
C LEU A 44 1.45 -13.61 -8.44
N GLN A 45 2.14 -13.54 -9.59
CA GLN A 45 1.52 -13.67 -10.92
C GLN A 45 0.30 -12.75 -11.08
N ARG A 46 0.45 -11.47 -10.72
CA ARG A 46 -0.60 -10.45 -10.78
C ARG A 46 -1.86 -10.83 -9.96
N LEU A 47 -1.71 -11.62 -8.92
CA LEU A 47 -2.82 -12.14 -8.11
C LEU A 47 -3.88 -12.88 -8.95
N GLY A 48 -3.47 -13.44 -10.09
CA GLY A 48 -4.36 -14.14 -11.01
C GLY A 48 -5.13 -13.22 -11.96
N LEU A 49 -4.88 -11.91 -11.93
CA LEU A 49 -5.46 -10.96 -12.88
C LEU A 49 -4.73 -11.01 -14.22
N ASP A 50 -5.44 -10.68 -15.33
CA ASP A 50 -4.74 -10.43 -16.57
C ASP A 50 -4.01 -9.09 -16.53
N GLN A 51 -3.15 -8.84 -17.53
CA GLN A 51 -2.34 -7.63 -17.55
C GLN A 51 -3.18 -6.36 -17.59
N ALA A 52 -4.26 -6.36 -18.38
CA ALA A 52 -5.12 -5.19 -18.52
C ALA A 52 -5.79 -4.84 -17.18
N ALA A 53 -6.36 -5.83 -16.49
CA ALA A 53 -6.99 -5.61 -15.19
C ALA A 53 -5.97 -5.13 -14.14
N ALA A 54 -4.76 -5.68 -14.15
CA ALA A 54 -3.72 -5.29 -13.21
C ALA A 54 -3.21 -3.85 -13.42
N GLU A 55 -3.49 -3.26 -14.56
CA GLU A 55 -3.10 -1.88 -14.87
C GLU A 55 -4.24 -0.87 -14.68
N GLU A 56 -5.45 -1.35 -14.41
CA GLU A 56 -6.62 -0.51 -14.23
C GLU A 56 -6.72 0.09 -12.82
N HIS A 57 -7.72 0.94 -12.63
CA HIS A 57 -7.98 1.65 -11.37
C HIS A 57 -8.26 0.73 -10.18
N ILE A 58 -8.59 -0.53 -10.39
CA ILE A 58 -8.77 -1.48 -9.30
C ILE A 58 -7.45 -1.75 -8.56
N ALA A 59 -6.31 -1.65 -9.26
CA ALA A 59 -4.99 -1.92 -8.69
C ALA A 59 -4.35 -0.67 -8.07
N TRP A 60 -4.71 0.52 -8.55
CA TRP A 60 -4.17 1.80 -8.10
C TRP A 60 -5.06 2.95 -8.57
N ASP A 61 -4.88 4.13 -7.99
CA ASP A 61 -5.58 5.34 -8.43
C ASP A 61 -4.73 6.05 -9.48
N ILE A 62 -5.13 5.93 -10.75
CA ILE A 62 -4.39 6.49 -11.88
C ILE A 62 -4.30 8.01 -11.74
N GLY A 63 -3.07 8.53 -11.81
CA GLY A 63 -2.82 9.97 -11.69
C GLY A 63 -2.73 10.51 -10.26
N ALA A 64 -3.08 9.71 -9.25
CA ALA A 64 -3.06 10.16 -7.86
C ALA A 64 -1.65 10.53 -7.40
N LEU A 65 -0.65 9.72 -7.73
CA LEU A 65 0.73 10.00 -7.34
C LEU A 65 1.26 11.27 -8.00
N ALA A 66 1.01 11.45 -9.30
CA ALA A 66 1.44 12.65 -10.01
C ALA A 66 0.83 13.92 -9.42
N LEU A 67 -0.46 13.87 -9.07
CA LEU A 67 -1.13 14.98 -8.40
C LEU A 67 -0.53 15.25 -7.03
N ALA A 68 -0.31 14.19 -6.25
CA ALA A 68 0.26 14.30 -4.91
C ALA A 68 1.69 14.89 -4.94
N GLU A 69 2.50 14.47 -5.90
CA GLU A 69 3.86 15.00 -6.08
C GLU A 69 3.82 16.51 -6.40
N GLU A 70 2.91 16.92 -7.27
CA GLU A 70 2.74 18.34 -7.62
C GLU A 70 2.29 19.15 -6.41
N LEU A 71 1.34 18.63 -5.64
CA LEU A 71 0.89 19.29 -4.41
C LEU A 71 2.01 19.36 -3.36
N SER A 72 2.82 18.31 -3.22
CA SER A 72 3.96 18.28 -2.32
C SER A 72 4.93 19.41 -2.65
N ARG A 73 5.22 19.58 -3.93
CA ARG A 73 6.12 20.63 -4.39
C ARG A 73 5.55 22.03 -4.14
N ARG A 74 4.28 22.24 -4.49
CA ARG A 74 3.65 23.56 -4.38
C ARG A 74 3.39 23.99 -2.95
N LEU A 75 3.02 23.04 -2.08
CA LEU A 75 2.70 23.30 -0.68
C LEU A 75 3.92 23.20 0.22
N ASP A 76 5.05 22.72 -0.30
CA ASP A 76 6.22 22.34 0.49
C ASP A 76 5.82 21.37 1.62
N ALA A 77 5.05 20.35 1.27
CA ALA A 77 4.50 19.39 2.20
C ALA A 77 5.16 18.01 2.03
N PRO A 78 5.47 17.30 3.14
CA PRO A 78 5.88 15.91 3.04
C PRO A 78 4.80 15.07 2.39
N LEU A 79 5.21 14.10 1.57
CA LEU A 79 4.31 13.16 0.91
C LEU A 79 4.73 11.73 1.22
N LEU A 80 3.82 10.97 1.80
CA LEU A 80 3.97 9.54 2.03
C LEU A 80 3.16 8.77 1.00
N ALA A 81 3.83 7.99 0.15
CA ALA A 81 3.20 7.27 -0.95
C ALA A 81 3.42 5.76 -0.81
N ALA A 82 2.38 4.97 -1.07
CA ALA A 82 2.47 3.51 -1.04
C ALA A 82 3.42 2.98 -2.12
N GLY A 83 4.16 1.91 -1.80
CA GLY A 83 5.07 1.25 -2.73
C GLY A 83 4.47 0.05 -3.45
N TYR A 84 3.27 -0.41 -3.04
CA TYR A 84 2.63 -1.62 -3.57
C TYR A 84 1.16 -1.36 -3.88
N SER A 85 0.59 -2.24 -4.71
CA SER A 85 -0.82 -2.16 -5.11
C SER A 85 -1.77 -2.35 -3.91
N ARG A 86 -2.88 -1.62 -3.92
CA ARG A 86 -3.98 -1.76 -2.97
C ARG A 86 -4.60 -3.15 -2.97
N LEU A 87 -4.41 -3.91 -4.02
CA LEU A 87 -4.96 -5.28 -4.12
C LEU A 87 -4.24 -6.26 -3.21
N LEU A 88 -2.99 -5.98 -2.84
CA LEU A 88 -2.27 -6.81 -1.85
C LEU A 88 -2.84 -6.61 -0.46
N ILE A 89 -2.98 -5.38 -0.08
CA ILE A 89 -3.65 -4.92 1.13
C ILE A 89 -3.94 -3.43 0.95
N ASP A 90 -5.18 -3.03 1.23
CA ASP A 90 -5.58 -1.64 1.07
C ASP A 90 -5.19 -0.84 2.31
N LEU A 91 -4.26 0.08 2.16
CA LEU A 91 -3.75 0.91 3.26
C LEU A 91 -4.80 1.89 3.78
N ASN A 92 -5.88 2.11 3.02
CA ASN A 92 -6.98 2.99 3.38
C ASN A 92 -8.22 2.22 3.85
N ARG A 93 -8.03 1.01 4.39
CA ARG A 93 -9.10 0.20 4.98
C ARG A 93 -8.66 -0.33 6.34
N PRO A 94 -9.57 -0.45 7.32
CA PRO A 94 -9.25 -1.12 8.57
C PRO A 94 -8.84 -2.58 8.31
N LEU A 95 -7.94 -3.10 9.13
CA LEU A 95 -7.43 -4.46 8.93
C LEU A 95 -8.51 -5.53 9.02
N GLU A 96 -9.57 -5.30 9.80
CA GLU A 96 -10.69 -6.21 9.97
C GLU A 96 -11.76 -6.07 8.88
N ALA A 97 -11.65 -5.07 7.99
CA ALA A 97 -12.62 -4.88 6.92
C ALA A 97 -12.53 -6.02 5.89
N PRO A 98 -13.67 -6.47 5.33
CA PRO A 98 -13.67 -7.54 4.32
C PRO A 98 -12.87 -7.18 3.06
N ASP A 99 -12.75 -5.89 2.75
CA ASP A 99 -12.03 -5.38 1.58
C ASP A 99 -10.62 -4.89 1.90
N SER A 100 -10.11 -5.20 3.09
CA SER A 100 -8.69 -4.94 3.45
C SER A 100 -7.75 -5.67 2.49
N ILE A 101 -7.99 -6.97 2.28
CA ILE A 101 -7.35 -7.78 1.24
C ILE A 101 -8.48 -8.28 0.34
N PRO A 102 -8.80 -7.56 -0.74
CA PRO A 102 -10.06 -7.81 -1.46
C PRO A 102 -10.00 -9.08 -2.31
N PRO A 103 -10.93 -10.04 -2.09
CA PRO A 103 -11.04 -11.20 -2.98
C PRO A 103 -11.75 -10.85 -4.29
N HIS A 104 -12.34 -9.66 -4.37
CA HIS A 104 -13.08 -9.17 -5.52
C HIS A 104 -13.02 -7.65 -5.53
N SER A 105 -12.78 -7.05 -6.69
CA SER A 105 -12.76 -5.60 -6.84
C SER A 105 -13.60 -5.22 -8.05
N GLU A 106 -14.70 -4.51 -7.81
CA GLU A 106 -15.71 -4.18 -8.82
C GLU A 106 -16.18 -5.44 -9.55
N VAL A 107 -15.97 -5.50 -10.89
CA VAL A 107 -16.37 -6.66 -11.70
C VAL A 107 -15.28 -7.73 -11.77
N TYR A 108 -14.10 -7.47 -11.20
CA TYR A 108 -12.96 -8.35 -11.31
C TYR A 108 -12.80 -9.23 -10.08
N PRO A 109 -12.81 -10.56 -10.21
CA PRO A 109 -12.33 -11.41 -9.13
C PRO A 109 -10.82 -11.27 -8.98
N VAL A 110 -10.33 -11.38 -7.77
CA VAL A 110 -8.88 -11.37 -7.46
C VAL A 110 -8.51 -12.75 -6.92
N PRO A 111 -8.25 -13.74 -7.80
CA PRO A 111 -8.07 -15.13 -7.38
C PRO A 111 -6.97 -15.33 -6.36
N GLY A 112 -5.87 -14.58 -6.47
CA GLY A 112 -4.75 -14.66 -5.56
C GLY A 112 -5.06 -14.21 -4.13
N ASN A 113 -6.19 -13.56 -3.90
CA ASN A 113 -6.62 -13.13 -2.57
C ASN A 113 -7.70 -14.04 -1.97
N ARG A 114 -8.09 -15.08 -2.68
CA ARG A 114 -9.08 -16.03 -2.17
C ARG A 114 -8.41 -17.05 -1.25
N GLU A 115 -9.08 -17.37 -0.17
CA GLU A 115 -8.66 -18.43 0.76
C GLU A 115 -7.23 -18.25 1.28
N LEU A 116 -6.81 -16.99 1.47
CA LEU A 116 -5.50 -16.71 2.06
C LEU A 116 -5.46 -17.18 3.51
N SER A 117 -4.35 -17.83 3.88
CA SER A 117 -4.12 -18.24 5.26
C SER A 117 -3.96 -16.99 6.15
N GLU A 118 -4.21 -17.14 7.44
CA GLU A 118 -3.95 -16.09 8.42
C GLU A 118 -2.48 -15.70 8.45
N THR A 119 -1.59 -16.65 8.23
CA THR A 119 -0.15 -16.40 8.15
C THR A 119 0.19 -15.41 7.03
N VAL A 120 -0.37 -15.62 5.84
CA VAL A 120 -0.15 -14.72 4.69
C VAL A 120 -0.78 -13.36 4.93
N ARG A 121 -2.01 -13.32 5.46
CA ARG A 121 -2.69 -12.06 5.78
C ARG A 121 -1.87 -11.22 6.74
N ARG A 122 -1.41 -11.82 7.82
CA ARG A 122 -0.58 -11.14 8.82
C ARG A 122 0.75 -10.70 8.25
N TYR A 123 1.34 -11.50 7.37
CA TYR A 123 2.59 -11.14 6.71
C TYR A 123 2.45 -9.89 5.86
N ARG A 124 1.36 -9.77 5.08
CA ARG A 124 1.07 -8.55 4.32
C ARG A 124 0.86 -7.34 5.23
N GLN A 125 0.16 -7.53 6.35
CA GLN A 125 0.00 -6.47 7.33
C GLN A 125 1.35 -5.99 7.86
N ASP A 126 2.23 -6.92 8.22
CA ASP A 126 3.52 -6.61 8.83
C ASP A 126 4.51 -6.01 7.82
N CYS A 127 4.46 -6.42 6.56
CA CYS A 127 5.38 -5.93 5.54
C CYS A 127 4.91 -4.62 4.89
N LEU A 128 3.60 -4.40 4.77
CA LEU A 128 3.06 -3.31 3.94
C LEU A 128 2.21 -2.32 4.74
N PHE A 129 1.31 -2.79 5.59
CA PHE A 129 0.35 -1.93 6.29
C PHE A 129 1.00 -1.21 7.49
N HIS A 130 1.56 -1.96 8.42
CA HIS A 130 2.10 -1.38 9.64
C HIS A 130 3.26 -0.42 9.39
N PRO A 131 4.25 -0.73 8.53
CA PRO A 131 5.33 0.21 8.28
C PRO A 131 4.85 1.55 7.72
N PHE A 132 3.86 1.51 6.81
CA PHE A 132 3.27 2.71 6.23
C PHE A 132 2.60 3.58 7.32
N HIS A 133 1.73 2.98 8.12
CA HIS A 133 1.00 3.71 9.15
C HIS A 133 1.87 4.17 10.31
N GLN A 134 2.91 3.41 10.65
CA GLN A 134 3.89 3.84 11.64
C GLN A 134 4.63 5.10 11.15
N ARG A 135 5.01 5.11 9.89
CA ARG A 135 5.69 6.29 9.32
C ARG A 135 4.75 7.49 9.27
N LEU A 136 3.49 7.28 8.90
CA LEU A 136 2.49 8.34 8.89
C LEU A 136 2.32 8.94 10.29
N THR A 137 2.22 8.11 11.31
CA THR A 137 2.11 8.55 12.70
C THR A 137 3.32 9.41 13.10
N GLN A 138 4.53 9.00 12.74
CA GLN A 138 5.74 9.76 13.01
C GLN A 138 5.71 11.14 12.35
N LEU A 139 5.28 11.21 11.10
CA LEU A 139 5.16 12.49 10.38
C LEU A 139 4.15 13.41 11.03
N LEU A 140 3.03 12.89 11.48
CA LEU A 140 2.00 13.68 12.15
C LEU A 140 2.47 14.19 13.52
N GLU A 141 3.24 13.40 14.24
CA GLU A 141 3.81 13.81 15.53
C GLU A 141 4.82 14.94 15.37
N ILE A 142 5.70 14.84 14.34
CA ILE A 142 6.65 15.91 14.02
C ILE A 142 5.90 17.20 13.68
N GLY A 143 4.82 17.12 12.89
CA GLY A 143 3.99 18.26 12.55
C GLY A 143 3.38 18.93 13.79
N ARG A 144 2.95 18.14 14.77
CA ARG A 144 2.42 18.65 16.05
C ARG A 144 3.49 19.34 16.88
N ALA A 145 4.72 18.81 16.86
CA ALA A 145 5.80 19.36 17.64
C ALA A 145 6.23 20.75 17.16
N HIS A 146 5.91 21.11 15.93
CA HIS A 146 6.26 22.39 15.31
C HIS A 146 5.15 23.44 15.39
N VAL A 147 4.02 23.07 15.94
CA VAL A 147 2.93 24.00 16.19
C VAL A 147 3.14 24.69 17.54
#